data_c9a505b1371a7f59553cfe6c9bd15136
#
_entry.id   c9a505b1371a7f59553cfe6c9bd15136
#
_cell.length_a   1.000
_cell.length_b   1.000
_cell.length_c   1.000
_cell.angle_alpha   90.00
_cell.angle_beta   90.00
_cell.angle_gamma   90.00
#
_symmetry.space_group_name_H-M   'P 1'
#
loop_
_entity.id
_entity.type
_entity.pdbx_description
1 polymer ?
#
loop_
_entity_poly.entity_id
_entity_poly.type
_entity_poly.pdbx_seq_one_letter_code
_entity_poly.pdbx_strand_id
1 'polypeptide(L)'
;DHGPIEYDPLDDYPAFCIRAAQAVVRDQRAGIPTLGVVFGGSGNGEQIAANKVVGVRAALVWSIATAELAREHNDANVIAIGARQHTFDEAVTFIDRFIETPFSGEERHARRIAQLADFERDGSLLPEPRAGQAASGPAPHGGESVDAFDPEAG
;
A
#
# COMPACT_ATOMS: atom_id res chain seq x y z
N ASP A 1 -8.46 13.09 12.61
CA ASP A 1 -9.44 12.06 12.30
C ASP A 1 -10.36 12.54 11.17
N HIS A 2 -10.62 11.66 10.18
CA HIS A 2 -11.46 11.93 9.01
C HIS A 2 -12.67 10.98 8.92
N GLY A 3 -12.87 10.16 9.95
CA GLY A 3 -14.01 9.27 10.09
C GLY A 3 -15.32 10.02 10.40
N PRO A 4 -16.44 9.29 10.52
CA PRO A 4 -17.73 9.87 10.93
C PRO A 4 -17.65 10.35 12.38
N ILE A 5 -18.36 11.44 12.69
CA ILE A 5 -18.46 11.97 14.07
C ILE A 5 -19.35 11.04 14.92
N GLU A 6 -20.40 10.51 14.31
CA GLU A 6 -21.31 9.55 14.91
C GLU A 6 -21.40 8.31 14.02
N TYR A 7 -21.60 7.14 14.63
CA TYR A 7 -21.75 5.90 13.87
C TYR A 7 -23.12 5.85 13.19
N ASP A 8 -23.12 5.72 11.87
CA ASP A 8 -24.30 5.41 11.06
C ASP A 8 -24.02 4.11 10.25
N PRO A 9 -24.80 3.05 10.45
CA PRO A 9 -24.61 1.80 9.71
C PRO A 9 -24.89 1.92 8.21
N LEU A 10 -25.47 3.02 7.75
CA LEU A 10 -25.78 3.31 6.34
C LEU A 10 -24.73 4.22 5.69
N ASP A 11 -23.71 4.68 6.43
CA ASP A 11 -22.66 5.52 5.89
C ASP A 11 -21.82 4.79 4.83
N ASP A 12 -21.53 5.48 3.75
CA ASP A 12 -20.69 5.02 2.66
C ASP A 12 -19.21 5.34 2.97
N TYR A 13 -18.39 4.29 3.22
CA TYR A 13 -16.97 4.40 3.55
C TYR A 13 -16.10 5.19 2.55
N PRO A 14 -16.35 5.21 1.21
CA PRO A 14 -15.42 5.82 0.26
C PRO A 14 -15.11 7.29 0.55
N ALA A 15 -16.13 8.07 0.97
CA ALA A 15 -15.97 9.48 1.26
C ALA A 15 -14.98 9.73 2.41
N PHE A 16 -15.01 8.91 3.45
CA PHE A 16 -14.11 9.01 4.60
C PHE A 16 -12.68 8.64 4.22
N CYS A 17 -12.51 7.54 3.50
CA CYS A 17 -11.20 7.06 3.04
C CYS A 17 -10.53 8.06 2.07
N ILE A 18 -11.31 8.64 1.14
CA ILE A 18 -10.80 9.66 0.21
C ILE A 18 -10.36 10.91 0.98
N ARG A 19 -11.14 11.40 1.95
CA ARG A 19 -10.75 12.57 2.77
C ARG A 19 -9.48 12.32 3.56
N ALA A 20 -9.33 11.15 4.18
CA ALA A 20 -8.11 10.76 4.88
C ALA A 20 -6.91 10.74 3.94
N ALA A 21 -7.04 10.12 2.77
CA ALA A 21 -6.02 10.05 1.74
C ALA A 21 -5.62 11.44 1.20
N GLN A 22 -6.60 12.31 0.95
CA GLN A 22 -6.37 13.70 0.55
C GLN A 22 -5.60 14.49 1.61
N ALA A 23 -5.90 14.27 2.90
CA ALA A 23 -5.17 14.91 3.99
C ALA A 23 -3.71 14.50 4.01
N VAL A 24 -3.40 13.21 3.83
CA VAL A 24 -2.01 12.70 3.75
C VAL A 24 -1.26 13.41 2.62
N VAL A 25 -1.80 13.41 1.41
CA VAL A 25 -1.12 14.02 0.24
C VAL A 25 -0.96 15.54 0.40
N ARG A 26 -1.97 16.22 0.93
CA ARG A 26 -1.89 17.66 1.22
C ARG A 26 -0.76 17.98 2.19
N ASP A 27 -0.67 17.24 3.28
CA ASP A 27 0.32 17.46 4.32
C ASP A 27 1.73 17.13 3.82
N GLN A 28 1.91 16.03 3.09
CA GLN A 28 3.18 15.67 2.46
C GLN A 28 3.65 16.74 1.45
N ARG A 29 2.74 17.31 0.64
CA ARG A 29 3.05 18.43 -0.26
C ARG A 29 3.46 19.70 0.47
N ALA A 30 2.99 19.89 1.70
CA ALA A 30 3.40 20.98 2.58
C ALA A 30 4.72 20.67 3.34
N GLY A 31 5.37 19.54 3.07
CA GLY A 31 6.60 19.12 3.73
C GLY A 31 6.39 18.52 5.13
N ILE A 32 5.15 18.18 5.47
CA ILE A 32 4.82 17.55 6.75
C ILE A 32 4.84 16.03 6.55
N PRO A 33 5.71 15.26 7.24
CA PRO A 33 5.75 13.81 7.14
C PRO A 33 4.45 13.23 7.75
N THR A 34 3.58 12.74 6.89
CA THR A 34 2.26 12.24 7.27
C THR A 34 2.02 10.88 6.64
N LEU A 35 1.56 9.93 7.43
CA LEU A 35 1.07 8.62 7.00
C LEU A 35 -0.41 8.48 7.35
N GLY A 36 -1.15 7.67 6.61
CA GLY A 36 -2.56 7.45 6.81
C GLY A 36 -2.90 6.01 7.12
N VAL A 37 -3.96 5.83 7.90
CA VAL A 37 -4.57 4.52 8.16
C VAL A 37 -6.06 4.63 7.89
N VAL A 38 -6.60 3.67 7.13
CA VAL A 38 -8.03 3.54 6.91
C VAL A 38 -8.51 2.16 7.37
N PHE A 39 -9.64 2.14 8.04
CA PHE A 39 -10.24 0.93 8.57
C PHE A 39 -11.60 0.65 7.92
N GLY A 40 -11.87 -0.61 7.68
CA GLY A 40 -13.20 -1.06 7.28
C GLY A 40 -13.37 -2.55 7.52
N GLY A 41 -14.41 -3.16 6.99
CA GLY A 41 -14.72 -4.55 7.25
C GLY A 41 -13.61 -5.51 6.84
N SER A 42 -13.18 -5.43 5.59
CA SER A 42 -12.08 -6.23 5.02
C SER A 42 -10.82 -5.40 4.69
N GLY A 43 -10.93 -4.09 4.65
CA GLY A 43 -9.88 -3.19 4.19
C GLY A 43 -9.78 -3.05 2.66
N ASN A 44 -10.40 -3.95 1.89
CA ASN A 44 -10.30 -3.93 0.42
C ASN A 44 -10.89 -2.68 -0.20
N GLY A 45 -12.15 -2.37 0.14
CA GLY A 45 -12.85 -1.20 -0.39
C GLY A 45 -12.16 0.09 0.03
N GLU A 46 -11.69 0.15 1.26
CA GLU A 46 -10.98 1.27 1.85
C GLU A 46 -9.66 1.54 1.11
N GLN A 47 -8.90 0.48 0.81
CA GLN A 47 -7.69 0.57 -0.01
C GLN A 47 -8.00 1.09 -1.42
N ILE A 48 -9.02 0.53 -2.06
CA ILE A 48 -9.43 0.95 -3.41
C ILE A 48 -9.82 2.43 -3.43
N ALA A 49 -10.61 2.87 -2.44
CA ALA A 49 -11.04 4.26 -2.33
C ALA A 49 -9.86 5.21 -2.10
N ALA A 50 -8.95 4.89 -1.18
CA ALA A 50 -7.77 5.70 -0.90
C ALA A 50 -6.87 5.85 -2.15
N ASN A 51 -6.68 4.79 -2.93
CA ASN A 51 -5.88 4.80 -4.16
C ASN A 51 -6.53 5.59 -5.32
N LYS A 52 -7.74 6.14 -5.17
CA LYS A 52 -8.30 7.08 -6.15
C LYS A 52 -7.75 8.50 -6.00
N VAL A 53 -7.00 8.77 -4.96
CA VAL A 53 -6.36 10.07 -4.74
C VAL A 53 -4.95 10.05 -5.32
N VAL A 54 -4.69 10.93 -6.28
CA VAL A 54 -3.38 11.05 -6.95
C VAL A 54 -2.27 11.31 -5.92
N GLY A 55 -1.22 10.49 -5.98
CA GLY A 55 -0.10 10.52 -5.05
C GLY A 55 -0.28 9.62 -3.83
N VAL A 56 -1.40 8.91 -3.70
CA VAL A 56 -1.59 7.89 -2.68
C VAL A 56 -1.11 6.54 -3.18
N ARG A 57 -0.39 5.85 -2.32
CA ARG A 57 -0.03 4.44 -2.46
C ARG A 57 -0.54 3.72 -1.22
N ALA A 58 -1.81 3.31 -1.28
CA ALA A 58 -2.48 2.60 -0.18
C ALA A 58 -2.28 1.10 -0.34
N ALA A 59 -1.73 0.46 0.68
CA ALA A 59 -1.54 -0.98 0.76
C ALA A 59 -2.57 -1.62 1.69
N LEU A 60 -3.11 -2.79 1.31
CA LEU A 60 -3.87 -3.63 2.22
C LEU A 60 -2.90 -4.41 3.11
N VAL A 61 -3.07 -4.29 4.42
CA VAL A 61 -2.19 -4.92 5.41
C VAL A 61 -2.98 -5.94 6.23
N TRP A 62 -2.44 -7.16 6.29
CA TRP A 62 -3.00 -8.28 7.05
C TRP A 62 -1.95 -9.06 7.86
N SER A 63 -0.72 -8.58 7.89
CA SER A 63 0.38 -9.16 8.67
C SER A 63 1.49 -8.12 8.88
N ILE A 64 2.39 -8.41 9.82
CA ILE A 64 3.59 -7.61 10.05
C ILE A 64 4.41 -7.49 8.77
N ALA A 65 4.64 -8.59 8.08
CA ALA A 65 5.42 -8.61 6.84
C ALA A 65 4.81 -7.72 5.75
N THR A 66 3.48 -7.70 5.59
CA THR A 66 2.83 -6.84 4.59
C THR A 66 2.88 -5.36 4.97
N ALA A 67 2.91 -5.04 6.26
CA ALA A 67 3.11 -3.67 6.74
C ALA A 67 4.54 -3.17 6.44
N GLU A 68 5.55 -4.00 6.69
CA GLU A 68 6.95 -3.73 6.36
C GLU A 68 7.15 -3.53 4.85
N LEU A 69 6.71 -4.50 4.05
CA LEU A 69 6.87 -4.47 2.59
C LEU A 69 6.13 -3.30 1.94
N ALA A 70 5.01 -2.85 2.51
CA ALA A 70 4.30 -1.67 2.04
C ALA A 70 5.19 -0.43 2.08
N ARG A 71 5.96 -0.25 3.15
CA ARG A 71 6.92 0.85 3.27
C ARG A 71 8.19 0.59 2.49
N GLU A 72 8.84 -0.52 2.78
CA GLU A 72 10.17 -0.84 2.28
C GLU A 72 10.23 -0.86 0.74
N HIS A 73 9.23 -1.43 0.07
CA HIS A 73 9.24 -1.61 -1.38
C HIS A 73 8.43 -0.56 -2.14
N ASN A 74 7.34 -0.06 -1.55
CA ASN A 74 6.39 0.78 -2.26
C ASN A 74 6.32 2.21 -1.72
N ASP A 75 7.07 2.51 -0.66
CA ASP A 75 6.94 3.78 0.05
C ASP A 75 5.46 4.15 0.25
N ALA A 76 4.65 3.16 0.66
CA ALA A 76 3.22 3.35 0.85
C ALA A 76 2.99 4.45 1.89
N ASN A 77 2.11 5.38 1.59
CA ASN A 77 1.79 6.49 2.49
C ASN A 77 0.44 6.32 3.18
N VAL A 78 -0.31 5.29 2.81
CA VAL A 78 -1.56 4.89 3.46
C VAL A 78 -1.57 3.37 3.60
N ILE A 79 -2.11 2.86 4.71
CA ILE A 79 -2.48 1.45 4.84
C ILE A 79 -3.96 1.30 5.12
N ALA A 80 -4.53 0.21 4.63
CA ALA A 80 -5.89 -0.22 4.91
C ALA A 80 -5.86 -1.51 5.73
N ILE A 81 -6.67 -1.57 6.78
CA ILE A 81 -6.75 -2.73 7.68
C ILE A 81 -8.20 -3.20 7.79
N GLY A 82 -8.40 -4.51 7.71
CA GLY A 82 -9.71 -5.14 7.89
C GLY A 82 -10.05 -5.31 9.37
N ALA A 83 -10.88 -4.45 9.93
CA ALA A 83 -11.26 -4.50 11.34
C ALA A 83 -12.07 -5.74 11.74
N ARG A 84 -12.63 -6.48 10.77
CA ARG A 84 -13.31 -7.77 11.01
C ARG A 84 -12.38 -8.97 10.84
N GLN A 85 -11.15 -8.74 10.38
CA GLN A 85 -10.16 -9.79 10.10
C GLN A 85 -9.11 -9.88 11.20
N HIS A 86 -8.94 -8.81 11.99
CA HIS A 86 -7.87 -8.67 12.95
C HIS A 86 -8.38 -8.15 14.29
N THR A 87 -7.69 -8.52 15.35
CA THR A 87 -7.88 -7.93 16.68
C THR A 87 -7.34 -6.50 16.71
N PHE A 88 -7.73 -5.74 17.71
CA PHE A 88 -7.22 -4.39 17.94
C PHE A 88 -5.69 -4.39 18.13
N ASP A 89 -5.16 -5.32 18.92
CA ASP A 89 -3.72 -5.41 19.20
C ASP A 89 -2.91 -5.77 17.93
N GLU A 90 -3.43 -6.66 17.09
CA GLU A 90 -2.81 -6.95 15.78
C GLU A 90 -2.80 -5.70 14.89
N ALA A 91 -3.90 -4.97 14.81
CA ALA A 91 -3.99 -3.76 14.02
C ALA A 91 -3.00 -2.68 14.50
N VAL A 92 -2.87 -2.49 15.82
CA VAL A 92 -1.86 -1.58 16.41
C VAL A 92 -0.45 -2.03 16.04
N THR A 93 -0.16 -3.33 16.15
CA THR A 93 1.16 -3.88 15.77
C THR A 93 1.49 -3.62 14.30
N PHE A 94 0.52 -3.75 13.38
CA PHE A 94 0.72 -3.45 11.96
C PHE A 94 0.98 -1.97 11.72
N ILE A 95 0.26 -1.08 12.44
CA ILE A 95 0.46 0.37 12.34
C ILE A 95 1.84 0.76 12.83
N ASP A 96 2.26 0.27 13.99
CA ASP A 96 3.58 0.55 14.54
C ASP A 96 4.68 0.13 13.56
N ARG A 97 4.56 -1.08 13.02
CA ARG A 97 5.53 -1.59 12.04
C ARG A 97 5.54 -0.77 10.75
N PHE A 98 4.37 -0.35 10.27
CA PHE A 98 4.27 0.53 9.11
C PHE A 98 4.94 1.89 9.35
N ILE A 99 4.76 2.49 10.52
CA ILE A 99 5.35 3.78 10.87
C ILE A 99 6.87 3.68 11.03
N GLU A 100 7.36 2.61 11.66
CA GLU A 100 8.78 2.42 11.96
C GLU A 100 9.62 2.00 10.75
N THR A 101 9.00 1.41 9.73
CA THR A 101 9.74 0.90 8.57
C THR A 101 10.07 2.02 7.59
N PRO A 102 11.34 2.28 7.28
CA PRO A 102 11.72 3.25 6.26
C PRO A 102 11.55 2.67 4.86
N PHE A 103 11.48 3.55 3.86
CA PHE A 103 11.63 3.15 2.46
C PHE A 103 13.06 2.66 2.20
N SER A 104 13.22 1.55 1.47
CA SER A 104 14.53 0.98 1.18
C SER A 104 15.44 1.88 0.33
N GLY A 105 14.85 2.74 -0.49
CA GLY A 105 15.57 3.57 -1.44
C GLY A 105 16.24 2.79 -2.59
N GLU A 106 16.01 1.46 -2.69
CA GLU A 106 16.59 0.67 -3.79
C GLU A 106 16.09 1.19 -5.15
N GLU A 107 17.02 1.27 -6.12
CA GLU A 107 16.75 1.78 -7.46
C GLU A 107 15.55 1.11 -8.13
N ARG A 108 15.44 -0.22 -8.00
CA ARG A 108 14.31 -0.99 -8.59
C ARG A 108 12.96 -0.55 -8.02
N HIS A 109 12.90 -0.23 -6.71
CA HIS A 109 11.66 0.20 -6.04
C HIS A 109 11.34 1.65 -6.42
N ALA A 110 12.32 2.54 -6.33
CA ALA A 110 12.17 3.94 -6.74
C ALA A 110 11.70 4.07 -8.19
N ARG A 111 12.29 3.29 -9.12
CA ARG A 111 11.91 3.29 -10.53
C ARG A 111 10.45 2.84 -10.72
N ARG A 112 9.99 1.79 -10.03
CA ARG A 112 8.61 1.32 -10.13
C ARG A 112 7.61 2.33 -9.59
N ILE A 113 7.94 2.99 -8.48
CA ILE A 113 7.12 4.07 -7.92
C ILE A 113 7.04 5.25 -8.89
N ALA A 114 8.15 5.63 -9.52
CA ALA A 114 8.17 6.69 -10.53
C ALA A 114 7.25 6.36 -11.73
N GLN A 115 7.22 5.10 -12.19
CA GLN A 115 6.31 4.67 -13.27
C GLN A 115 4.84 4.84 -12.89
N LEU A 116 4.46 4.56 -11.63
CA LEU A 116 3.10 4.80 -11.15
C LEU A 116 2.77 6.31 -11.15
N ALA A 117 3.71 7.13 -10.70
CA ALA A 117 3.53 8.59 -10.70
C ALA A 117 3.45 9.17 -12.13
N ASP A 118 4.21 8.63 -13.08
CA ASP A 118 4.13 9.02 -14.50
C ASP A 118 2.76 8.67 -15.08
N PHE A 119 2.27 7.46 -14.81
CA PHE A 119 0.92 7.06 -15.24
C PHE A 119 -0.19 7.93 -14.62
N GLU A 120 -0.09 8.24 -13.33
CA GLU A 120 -1.04 9.13 -12.66
C GLU A 120 -1.06 10.54 -13.27
N ARG A 121 0.11 11.05 -13.70
CA ARG A 121 0.24 12.41 -14.23
C ARG A 121 -0.34 12.56 -15.63
N ASP A 122 -0.08 11.60 -16.52
CA ASP A 122 -0.36 11.75 -17.96
C ASP A 122 -0.81 10.47 -18.66
N GLY A 123 -0.98 9.36 -17.93
CA GLY A 123 -1.39 8.07 -18.50
C GLY A 123 -0.27 7.35 -19.25
N SER A 124 0.98 7.80 -19.14
CA SER A 124 2.10 7.17 -19.84
C SER A 124 2.44 5.80 -19.24
N LEU A 125 2.68 4.85 -20.13
CA LEU A 125 3.19 3.52 -19.82
C LEU A 125 4.52 3.31 -20.52
N LEU A 126 5.41 2.57 -19.87
CA LEU A 126 6.61 2.11 -20.57
C LEU A 126 6.19 1.20 -21.75
N PRO A 127 6.93 1.27 -22.90
CA PRO A 127 6.71 0.35 -23.99
C PRO A 127 6.80 -1.10 -23.48
N GLU A 128 5.92 -1.96 -23.96
CA GLU A 128 6.03 -3.39 -23.65
C GLU A 128 7.39 -3.92 -24.13
N PRO A 129 8.03 -4.81 -23.36
CA PRO A 129 9.26 -5.47 -23.80
C PRO A 129 9.01 -6.16 -25.13
N ARG A 130 9.79 -5.84 -26.17
CA ARG A 130 9.68 -6.55 -27.43
C ARG A 130 9.96 -8.02 -27.22
N ALA A 131 9.11 -8.89 -27.73
CA ALA A 131 9.35 -10.33 -27.70
C ALA A 131 10.74 -10.61 -28.28
N GLY A 132 11.65 -11.20 -27.47
CA GLY A 132 13.02 -11.51 -27.86
C GLY A 132 14.13 -10.68 -27.20
N GLN A 133 13.82 -9.61 -26.47
CA GLN A 133 14.79 -8.95 -25.60
C GLN A 133 14.70 -9.57 -24.18
N ALA A 134 15.24 -10.77 -24.01
CA ALA A 134 15.52 -11.29 -22.69
C ALA A 134 16.52 -10.33 -22.01
N ALA A 135 16.16 -9.86 -20.82
CA ALA A 135 17.04 -9.05 -20.01
C ALA A 135 18.36 -9.81 -19.79
N SER A 136 19.45 -9.28 -20.35
CA SER A 136 20.81 -9.72 -20.02
C SER A 136 21.20 -9.11 -18.67
N GLY A 137 20.49 -9.50 -17.61
CA GLY A 137 20.84 -9.19 -16.23
C GLY A 137 21.37 -10.44 -15.54
N PRO A 138 22.28 -10.29 -14.58
CA PRO A 138 22.76 -11.43 -13.80
C PRO A 138 21.57 -12.15 -13.16
N ALA A 139 21.64 -13.49 -13.13
CA ALA A 139 20.64 -14.34 -12.50
C ALA A 139 20.42 -13.87 -11.04
N PRO A 140 19.17 -13.88 -10.54
CA PRO A 140 18.91 -13.55 -9.13
C PRO A 140 19.71 -14.52 -8.26
N HIS A 141 20.51 -13.98 -7.36
CA HIS A 141 21.17 -14.76 -6.32
C HIS A 141 20.11 -15.55 -5.57
N GLY A 142 20.33 -16.87 -5.43
CA GLY A 142 19.40 -17.82 -4.85
C GLY A 142 18.86 -17.36 -3.51
N GLY A 143 17.62 -16.95 -3.51
CA GLY A 143 16.78 -16.89 -2.32
C GLY A 143 16.20 -18.28 -2.12
N GLU A 144 16.21 -18.74 -0.89
CA GLU A 144 15.64 -20.01 -0.45
C GLU A 144 14.26 -20.23 -1.07
N SER A 145 14.07 -21.42 -1.58
CA SER A 145 12.77 -21.87 -2.08
C SER A 145 11.75 -21.80 -0.95
N VAL A 146 10.80 -20.88 -1.04
CA VAL A 146 9.54 -21.03 -0.31
C VAL A 146 8.92 -22.32 -0.83
N ASP A 147 8.72 -23.29 0.06
CA ASP A 147 8.12 -24.57 -0.25
C ASP A 147 6.81 -24.34 -1.03
N ALA A 148 6.70 -25.08 -2.12
CA ALA A 148 5.52 -25.02 -2.96
C ALA A 148 4.28 -25.33 -2.09
N PHE A 149 3.27 -24.51 -2.22
CA PHE A 149 1.95 -24.73 -1.62
C PHE A 149 1.48 -26.16 -1.94
N ASP A 150 1.38 -26.98 -0.92
CA ASP A 150 0.81 -28.33 -1.01
C ASP A 150 -0.71 -28.25 -0.77
N PRO A 151 -1.55 -28.46 -1.80
CA PRO A 151 -2.99 -28.35 -1.67
C PRO A 151 -3.64 -29.55 -0.94
N GLU A 152 -2.86 -30.58 -0.54
CA GLU A 152 -3.41 -31.80 0.09
C GLU A 152 -3.14 -31.93 1.60
N ALA A 153 -2.50 -30.95 2.24
CA ALA A 153 -2.37 -30.91 3.69
C ALA A 153 -3.61 -30.27 4.31
N GLY A 154 -4.62 -31.14 4.60
CA GLY A 154 -5.90 -30.81 5.24
C GLY A 154 -5.83 -30.53 6.73
#